data_4615a826085f43c9cdf0cd8a5d99c68d
#
_entry.id   4615a826085f43c9cdf0cd8a5d99c68d
#
_cell.length_a   1.000
_cell.length_b   1.000
_cell.length_c   1.000
_cell.angle_alpha   90.00
_cell.angle_beta   90.00
_cell.angle_gamma   90.00
#
_symmetry.space_group_name_H-M   'P 1'
#
loop_
_entity.id
_entity.type
_entity.pdbx_description
1 polymer ?
#
loop_
_entity_poly.entity_id
_entity_poly.type
_entity_poly.pdbx_seq_one_letter_code
_entity_poly.pdbx_strand_id
1 'polypeptide(L)'
;RLDVLAVGASDAGVTLNGTTPVLVPGSIGTGLDVDSAVTTLSENWPLGRETIELPDGEARPAITDEEAQTLIDKVLTPLLSSDFTITVEGTDAAARAWRPTVVLTPELVRIGTADGDITASLDPQGLRETVLAAMGPEIESPVQDATWTIEGRADAKPVYVEAHGGTVVDADALAANVLTAAT
;
A
#
# COMPACT_ATOMS: atom_id res chain seq x y z
N ARG A 1 -23.68 -38.36 -6.69
CA ARG A 1 -23.23 -37.63 -5.49
C ARG A 1 -21.86 -37.07 -5.81
N LEU A 2 -21.81 -35.83 -6.24
CA LEU A 2 -20.57 -35.08 -6.41
C LEU A 2 -20.09 -34.68 -4.99
N ASP A 3 -19.44 -35.62 -4.30
CA ASP A 3 -18.56 -35.19 -3.20
C ASP A 3 -17.32 -34.60 -3.86
N VAL A 4 -17.43 -33.34 -4.22
CA VAL A 4 -16.30 -32.57 -4.72
C VAL A 4 -15.39 -32.34 -3.55
N LEU A 5 -14.37 -33.14 -3.47
CA LEU A 5 -13.19 -32.92 -2.64
C LEU A 5 -12.26 -31.90 -3.34
N ALA A 6 -12.83 -30.78 -3.81
CA ALA A 6 -12.03 -29.68 -4.24
C ALA A 6 -11.55 -28.95 -2.97
N VAL A 7 -10.32 -29.12 -2.65
CA VAL A 7 -9.63 -28.27 -1.66
C VAL A 7 -9.13 -27.08 -2.44
N GLY A 8 -9.69 -25.89 -2.18
CA GLY A 8 -9.23 -24.67 -2.84
C GLY A 8 -7.76 -24.41 -2.51
N ALA A 9 -7.00 -23.88 -3.48
CA ALA A 9 -5.70 -23.32 -3.19
C ALA A 9 -5.85 -22.12 -2.26
N SER A 10 -4.90 -21.90 -1.40
CA SER A 10 -4.79 -20.65 -0.64
C SER A 10 -3.55 -19.90 -1.06
N ASP A 11 -3.70 -18.60 -1.27
CA ASP A 11 -2.61 -17.71 -1.65
C ASP A 11 -1.63 -17.53 -0.48
N ALA A 12 -0.36 -17.34 -0.84
CA ALA A 12 0.63 -16.88 0.10
C ALA A 12 0.35 -15.43 0.50
N GLY A 13 0.75 -15.07 1.70
CA GLY A 13 0.56 -13.74 2.24
C GLY A 13 1.72 -13.30 3.11
N VAL A 14 1.63 -12.08 3.59
CA VAL A 14 2.60 -11.54 4.55
C VAL A 14 1.85 -10.93 5.72
N THR A 15 2.31 -11.21 6.92
CA THR A 15 1.85 -10.58 8.16
C THR A 15 2.99 -9.85 8.83
N LEU A 16 2.67 -8.84 9.63
CA LEU A 16 3.67 -8.10 10.40
C LEU A 16 3.60 -8.54 11.87
N ASN A 17 4.74 -8.97 12.41
CA ASN A 17 4.91 -9.21 13.84
C ASN A 17 5.81 -8.10 14.41
N GLY A 18 5.18 -7.04 14.91
CA GLY A 18 5.88 -5.78 15.15
C GLY A 18 6.46 -5.23 13.85
N THR A 19 7.74 -4.93 13.80
CA THR A 19 8.44 -4.45 12.60
C THR A 19 8.99 -5.57 11.71
N THR A 20 8.74 -6.83 12.06
CA THR A 20 9.27 -7.97 11.31
C THR A 20 8.19 -8.55 10.38
N PRO A 21 8.38 -8.51 9.06
CA PRO A 21 7.48 -9.17 8.13
C PRO A 21 7.66 -10.69 8.20
N VAL A 22 6.57 -11.42 8.20
CA VAL A 22 6.52 -12.88 8.29
C VAL A 22 5.70 -13.43 7.14
N LEU A 23 6.29 -14.36 6.40
CA LEU A 23 5.61 -15.09 5.34
C LEU A 23 4.49 -15.97 5.92
N VAL A 24 3.31 -15.88 5.34
CA VAL A 24 2.23 -16.85 5.51
C VAL A 24 2.22 -17.73 4.26
N PRO A 25 2.62 -18.99 4.36
CA PRO A 25 2.73 -19.83 3.18
C PRO A 25 1.37 -20.13 2.55
N GLY A 26 1.34 -20.13 1.23
CA GLY A 26 0.22 -20.61 0.45
C GLY A 26 0.10 -22.13 0.46
N SER A 27 -0.97 -22.65 -0.09
CA SER A 27 -1.13 -24.08 -0.26
C SER A 27 -1.70 -24.41 -1.63
N ILE A 28 -1.19 -25.47 -2.21
CA ILE A 28 -1.73 -26.06 -3.43
C ILE A 28 -3.05 -26.76 -3.06
N GLY A 29 -4.08 -26.49 -3.84
CA GLY A 29 -5.35 -27.17 -3.74
C GLY A 29 -5.45 -28.33 -4.72
N THR A 30 -6.53 -29.09 -4.61
CA THR A 30 -6.93 -30.10 -5.59
C THR A 30 -8.26 -29.70 -6.20
N GLY A 31 -8.38 -29.79 -7.49
CA GLY A 31 -9.59 -29.44 -8.21
C GLY A 31 -9.79 -30.34 -9.42
N LEU A 32 -10.83 -30.10 -10.18
CA LEU A 32 -11.05 -30.79 -11.44
C LEU A 32 -10.13 -30.21 -12.51
N ASP A 33 -9.32 -31.04 -13.15
CA ASP A 33 -8.66 -30.66 -14.40
C ASP A 33 -9.72 -30.58 -15.52
N VAL A 34 -10.16 -29.36 -15.80
CA VAL A 34 -11.27 -29.11 -16.73
C VAL A 34 -10.93 -29.57 -18.14
N ASP A 35 -9.74 -29.34 -18.63
CA ASP A 35 -9.31 -29.70 -19.99
C ASP A 35 -9.26 -31.22 -20.17
N SER A 36 -8.63 -31.89 -19.23
CA SER A 36 -8.57 -33.35 -19.19
C SER A 36 -9.95 -33.99 -18.95
N ALA A 37 -10.80 -33.34 -18.12
CA ALA A 37 -12.15 -33.78 -17.87
C ALA A 37 -13.03 -33.68 -19.12
N VAL A 38 -12.94 -32.57 -19.89
CA VAL A 38 -13.66 -32.41 -21.17
C VAL A 38 -13.24 -33.49 -22.18
N THR A 39 -11.94 -33.75 -22.27
CA THR A 39 -11.42 -34.82 -23.15
C THR A 39 -11.94 -36.18 -22.70
N THR A 40 -11.84 -36.52 -21.42
CA THR A 40 -12.35 -37.78 -20.85
C THR A 40 -13.84 -37.95 -21.07
N LEU A 41 -14.64 -36.89 -20.90
CA LEU A 41 -16.06 -36.91 -21.15
C LEU A 41 -16.36 -37.13 -22.67
N SER A 42 -15.68 -36.43 -23.57
CA SER A 42 -15.91 -36.54 -25.02
C SER A 42 -15.58 -37.93 -25.55
N GLU A 43 -14.58 -38.59 -25.02
CA GLU A 43 -14.15 -39.92 -25.39
C GLU A 43 -15.06 -41.04 -24.83
N ASN A 44 -15.53 -40.87 -23.60
CA ASN A 44 -16.25 -41.92 -22.87
C ASN A 44 -17.78 -41.79 -22.96
N TRP A 45 -18.34 -40.60 -23.17
CA TRP A 45 -19.76 -40.34 -23.27
C TRP A 45 -20.44 -41.16 -24.36
N PRO A 46 -19.85 -41.27 -25.57
CA PRO A 46 -20.46 -42.06 -26.64
C PRO A 46 -20.53 -43.57 -26.37
N LEU A 47 -19.75 -44.05 -25.39
CA LEU A 47 -19.67 -45.47 -25.05
C LEU A 47 -20.74 -45.91 -24.04
N GLY A 48 -21.62 -44.99 -23.58
CA GLY A 48 -22.72 -45.29 -22.66
C GLY A 48 -22.30 -45.82 -21.31
N ARG A 49 -21.15 -45.41 -20.81
CA ARG A 49 -20.67 -45.84 -19.47
C ARG A 49 -21.49 -45.16 -18.38
N GLU A 50 -21.92 -45.93 -17.39
CA GLU A 50 -22.72 -45.42 -16.27
C GLU A 50 -21.90 -44.51 -15.33
N THR A 51 -20.59 -44.71 -15.29
CA THR A 51 -19.68 -43.96 -14.42
C THR A 51 -18.45 -43.54 -15.24
N ILE A 52 -18.13 -42.27 -15.20
CA ILE A 52 -16.95 -41.70 -15.82
C ILE A 52 -16.17 -41.05 -14.67
N GLU A 53 -14.97 -41.52 -14.42
CA GLU A 53 -14.05 -40.92 -13.48
C GLU A 53 -13.35 -39.74 -14.18
N LEU A 54 -13.45 -38.56 -13.58
CA LEU A 54 -12.82 -37.35 -14.08
C LEU A 54 -11.47 -37.16 -13.38
N PRO A 55 -10.43 -36.73 -14.13
CA PRO A 55 -9.12 -36.49 -13.53
C PRO A 55 -9.17 -35.25 -12.62
N ASP A 56 -8.56 -35.36 -11.48
CA ASP A 56 -8.24 -34.28 -10.59
C ASP A 56 -6.94 -33.59 -11.04
N GLY A 57 -6.91 -32.29 -10.89
CA GLY A 57 -5.79 -31.42 -11.18
C GLY A 57 -5.32 -30.65 -9.94
N GLU A 58 -4.15 -30.10 -10.04
CA GLU A 58 -3.62 -29.18 -9.03
C GLU A 58 -4.24 -27.80 -9.23
N ALA A 59 -4.86 -27.24 -8.19
CA ALA A 59 -5.21 -25.84 -8.14
C ALA A 59 -4.03 -25.09 -7.50
N ARG A 60 -3.41 -24.21 -8.25
CA ARG A 60 -2.26 -23.45 -7.77
C ARG A 60 -2.74 -22.12 -7.16
N PRO A 61 -2.08 -21.63 -6.10
CA PRO A 61 -2.33 -20.29 -5.57
C PRO A 61 -2.03 -19.23 -6.63
N ALA A 62 -2.78 -18.15 -6.61
CA ALA A 62 -2.51 -17.00 -7.47
C ALA A 62 -1.25 -16.25 -7.02
N ILE A 63 -1.02 -16.21 -5.70
CA ILE A 63 0.19 -15.63 -5.10
C ILE A 63 1.02 -16.76 -4.51
N THR A 64 2.25 -16.87 -4.97
CA THR A 64 3.21 -17.88 -4.55
C THR A 64 4.02 -17.44 -3.31
N ASP A 65 4.59 -18.40 -2.59
CA ASP A 65 5.50 -18.12 -1.47
C ASP A 65 6.72 -17.30 -1.92
N GLU A 66 7.20 -17.51 -3.15
CA GLU A 66 8.36 -16.81 -3.71
C GLU A 66 8.05 -15.33 -3.98
N GLU A 67 6.86 -15.02 -4.47
CA GLU A 67 6.40 -13.65 -4.67
C GLU A 67 6.23 -12.92 -3.34
N ALA A 68 5.59 -13.57 -2.37
CA ALA A 68 5.44 -13.02 -1.02
C ALA A 68 6.79 -12.81 -0.32
N GLN A 69 7.74 -13.75 -0.47
CA GLN A 69 9.09 -13.61 0.06
C GLN A 69 9.86 -12.48 -0.64
N THR A 70 9.67 -12.32 -1.95
CA THR A 70 10.27 -11.23 -2.70
C THR A 70 9.78 -9.86 -2.21
N LEU A 71 8.51 -9.71 -1.91
CA LEU A 71 7.95 -8.50 -1.30
C LEU A 71 8.58 -8.22 0.07
N ILE A 72 8.75 -9.25 0.90
CA ILE A 72 9.40 -9.14 2.21
C ILE A 72 10.84 -8.62 2.05
N ASP A 73 11.62 -9.26 1.19
CA ASP A 73 13.06 -8.98 1.09
C ASP A 73 13.37 -7.65 0.42
N LYS A 74 12.61 -7.31 -0.63
CA LYS A 74 12.89 -6.12 -1.44
C LYS A 74 12.19 -4.87 -0.97
N VAL A 75 11.03 -4.99 -0.32
CA VAL A 75 10.21 -3.85 0.05
C VAL A 75 10.05 -3.72 1.56
N LEU A 76 9.47 -4.74 2.21
CA LEU A 76 9.06 -4.60 3.60
C LEU A 76 10.25 -4.56 4.56
N THR A 77 11.28 -5.36 4.34
CA THR A 77 12.47 -5.38 5.20
C THR A 77 13.24 -4.06 5.14
N PRO A 78 13.58 -3.50 3.98
CA PRO A 78 14.21 -2.18 3.90
C PRO A 78 13.31 -1.08 4.47
N LEU A 79 12.00 -1.13 4.16
CA LEU A 79 11.02 -0.14 4.60
C LEU A 79 10.91 -0.06 6.12
N LEU A 80 10.90 -1.21 6.81
CA LEU A 80 10.70 -1.29 8.26
C LEU A 80 12.00 -1.27 9.08
N SER A 81 13.15 -1.50 8.44
CA SER A 81 14.46 -1.51 9.12
C SER A 81 15.24 -0.21 8.97
N SER A 82 14.80 0.70 8.10
CA SER A 82 15.53 1.93 7.80
C SER A 82 14.87 3.14 8.42
N ASP A 83 15.68 4.05 8.91
CA ASP A 83 15.26 5.39 9.28
C ASP A 83 15.24 6.26 8.02
N PHE A 84 14.09 6.84 7.71
CA PHE A 84 13.96 7.72 6.55
C PHE A 84 14.19 9.17 6.95
N THR A 85 15.07 9.85 6.21
CA THR A 85 15.23 11.29 6.31
C THR A 85 14.36 11.96 5.26
N ILE A 86 13.35 12.69 5.71
CA ILE A 86 12.44 13.41 4.82
C ILE A 86 12.95 14.83 4.64
N THR A 87 13.19 15.24 3.39
CA THR A 87 13.53 16.62 3.06
C THR A 87 12.31 17.29 2.45
N VAL A 88 11.86 18.38 3.05
CA VAL A 88 10.79 19.21 2.49
C VAL A 88 11.44 20.35 1.72
N GLU A 89 11.22 20.41 0.42
CA GLU A 89 11.62 21.50 -0.42
C GLU A 89 10.49 22.53 -0.45
N GLY A 90 10.69 23.69 0.16
CA GLY A 90 9.75 24.80 0.13
C GLY A 90 10.17 25.84 -0.89
N THR A 91 9.20 26.56 -1.45
CA THR A 91 9.41 27.65 -2.43
C THR A 91 9.83 28.96 -1.78
N ASP A 92 9.76 29.09 -0.46
CA ASP A 92 10.11 30.30 0.25
C ASP A 92 11.55 30.28 0.77
N ALA A 93 12.19 31.46 0.79
CA ALA A 93 13.56 31.68 1.26
C ALA A 93 13.78 31.30 2.76
N ALA A 94 12.72 30.95 3.46
CA ALA A 94 12.73 30.37 4.81
C ALA A 94 12.72 28.85 4.80
N ALA A 95 12.80 28.18 3.66
CA ALA A 95 12.94 26.74 3.57
C ALA A 95 14.23 26.31 4.27
N ARG A 96 14.17 26.22 5.58
CA ARG A 96 15.17 25.52 6.37
C ARG A 96 15.15 24.09 5.85
N ALA A 97 16.31 23.55 5.52
CA ALA A 97 16.46 22.15 5.22
C ALA A 97 16.10 21.33 6.48
N TRP A 98 14.83 21.13 6.71
CA TRP A 98 14.34 20.25 7.74
C TRP A 98 14.63 18.83 7.30
N ARG A 99 15.32 18.10 8.14
CA ARG A 99 15.64 16.69 7.90
C ARG A 99 15.20 15.86 9.10
N PRO A 100 13.89 15.70 9.32
CA PRO A 100 13.45 14.81 10.38
C PRO A 100 13.74 13.38 9.96
N THR A 101 14.18 12.60 10.91
CA THR A 101 14.22 11.16 10.78
C THR A 101 12.84 10.65 11.16
N VAL A 102 12.17 10.01 10.26
CA VAL A 102 10.86 9.39 10.50
C VAL A 102 11.03 7.88 10.54
N VAL A 103 10.64 7.30 11.65
CA VAL A 103 10.56 5.84 11.81
C VAL A 103 9.18 5.40 11.35
N LEU A 104 9.14 4.53 10.35
CA LEU A 104 7.89 3.96 9.89
C LEU A 104 7.39 2.91 10.87
N THR A 105 6.21 3.12 11.39
CA THR A 105 5.54 2.12 12.22
C THR A 105 4.79 1.12 11.36
N PRO A 106 4.67 -0.15 11.78
CA PRO A 106 3.95 -1.18 11.04
C PRO A 106 2.50 -0.79 10.71
N GLU A 107 1.90 0.07 11.52
CA GLU A 107 0.53 0.55 11.36
C GLU A 107 0.33 1.40 10.10
N LEU A 108 1.41 2.00 9.58
CA LEU A 108 1.39 2.77 8.34
C LEU A 108 1.51 1.90 7.10
N VAL A 109 1.92 0.63 7.26
CA VAL A 109 2.12 -0.30 6.13
C VAL A 109 0.85 -1.08 5.87
N ARG A 110 0.38 -1.03 4.64
CA ARG A 110 -0.76 -1.79 4.13
C ARG A 110 -0.27 -2.84 3.15
N ILE A 111 -0.57 -4.09 3.42
CA ILE A 111 -0.30 -5.21 2.53
C ILE A 111 -1.63 -5.61 1.89
N GLY A 112 -1.65 -5.70 0.58
CA GLY A 112 -2.83 -6.04 -0.19
C GLY A 112 -2.49 -6.76 -1.48
N THR A 113 -3.51 -7.00 -2.28
CA THR A 113 -3.36 -7.60 -3.62
C THR A 113 -3.89 -6.63 -4.66
N ALA A 114 -3.14 -6.44 -5.74
CA ALA A 114 -3.56 -5.66 -6.89
C ALA A 114 -3.19 -6.43 -8.17
N ASP A 115 -4.16 -6.57 -9.07
CA ASP A 115 -3.99 -7.25 -10.36
C ASP A 115 -3.48 -8.71 -10.26
N GLY A 116 -3.68 -9.35 -9.11
CA GLY A 116 -3.22 -10.73 -8.84
C GLY A 116 -1.85 -10.80 -8.17
N ASP A 117 -1.15 -9.68 -8.01
CA ASP A 117 0.14 -9.61 -7.34
C ASP A 117 -0.01 -9.12 -5.90
N ILE A 118 0.88 -9.60 -5.01
CA ILE A 118 0.96 -9.09 -3.65
C ILE A 118 1.73 -7.77 -3.62
N THR A 119 1.14 -6.75 -3.00
CA THR A 119 1.69 -5.40 -2.99
C THR A 119 1.74 -4.81 -1.59
N ALA A 120 2.66 -3.89 -1.36
CA ALA A 120 2.72 -3.06 -0.18
C ALA A 120 2.44 -1.60 -0.53
N SER A 121 1.73 -0.92 0.33
CA SER A 121 1.48 0.52 0.25
C SER A 121 1.59 1.15 1.62
N LEU A 122 1.75 2.47 1.66
CA LEU A 122 1.75 3.24 2.89
C LEU A 122 0.42 3.97 3.06
N ASP A 123 -0.02 4.13 4.30
CA ASP A 123 -1.14 5.00 4.63
C ASP A 123 -0.70 6.47 4.47
N PRO A 124 -1.20 7.18 3.44
CA PRO A 124 -0.73 8.52 3.15
C PRO A 124 -1.04 9.51 4.27
N GLN A 125 -2.23 9.40 4.87
CA GLN A 125 -2.66 10.33 5.91
C GLN A 125 -1.91 10.09 7.22
N GLY A 126 -1.76 8.84 7.63
CA GLY A 126 -0.99 8.48 8.81
C GLY A 126 0.48 8.88 8.67
N LEU A 127 1.07 8.73 7.48
CA LEU A 127 2.43 9.16 7.20
C LEU A 127 2.56 10.69 7.26
N ARG A 128 1.62 11.43 6.68
CA ARG A 128 1.58 12.90 6.76
C ARG A 128 1.49 13.37 8.22
N GLU A 129 0.60 12.78 9.02
CA GLU A 129 0.47 13.10 10.44
C GLU A 129 1.77 12.85 11.21
N THR A 130 2.44 11.73 10.94
CA THR A 130 3.73 11.39 11.54
C THR A 130 4.80 12.42 11.18
N VAL A 131 4.86 12.85 9.92
CA VAL A 131 5.79 13.89 9.46
C VAL A 131 5.48 15.23 10.11
N LEU A 132 4.22 15.65 10.16
CA LEU A 132 3.81 16.89 10.80
C LEU A 132 4.11 16.89 12.30
N ALA A 133 3.93 15.75 12.97
CA ALA A 133 4.29 15.61 14.38
C ALA A 133 5.80 15.75 14.63
N ALA A 134 6.63 15.25 13.71
CA ALA A 134 8.08 15.33 13.80
C ALA A 134 8.64 16.72 13.42
N MET A 135 8.01 17.39 12.46
CA MET A 135 8.49 18.65 11.89
C MET A 135 7.83 19.90 12.50
N GLY A 136 6.65 19.73 13.10
CA GLY A 136 5.84 20.82 13.61
C GLY A 136 4.86 21.42 12.56
N PRO A 137 3.86 22.17 13.03
CA PRO A 137 2.82 22.73 12.15
C PRO A 137 3.32 23.83 11.21
N GLU A 138 4.57 24.27 11.36
CA GLU A 138 5.16 25.37 10.58
C GLU A 138 5.39 25.03 9.10
N ILE A 139 5.32 23.74 8.73
CA ILE A 139 5.48 23.28 7.33
C ILE A 139 4.25 23.58 6.51
N GLU A 140 3.10 23.54 7.15
CA GLU A 140 1.83 23.85 6.51
C GLU A 140 1.38 25.25 6.90
N SER A 141 0.91 26.00 5.95
CA SER A 141 0.33 27.31 6.18
C SER A 141 -1.10 27.36 5.64
N PRO A 142 -2.05 27.92 6.38
CA PRO A 142 -3.40 28.07 5.86
C PRO A 142 -3.42 29.09 4.72
N VAL A 143 -4.37 28.94 3.83
CA VAL A 143 -4.71 29.98 2.85
C VAL A 143 -5.20 31.22 3.59
N GLN A 144 -4.70 32.36 3.23
CA GLN A 144 -5.14 33.65 3.73
C GLN A 144 -5.79 34.46 2.62
N ASP A 145 -7.06 34.75 2.77
CA ASP A 145 -7.76 35.62 1.83
C ASP A 145 -7.34 37.09 1.99
N ALA A 146 -7.39 37.81 0.89
CA ALA A 146 -7.19 39.25 0.94
C ALA A 146 -8.23 39.93 1.85
N THR A 147 -7.78 40.80 2.72
CA THR A 147 -8.67 41.49 3.65
C THR A 147 -8.22 42.93 3.87
N TRP A 148 -9.11 43.75 4.42
CA TRP A 148 -8.79 45.10 4.86
C TRP A 148 -8.82 45.13 6.39
N THR A 149 -7.76 45.62 6.97
CA THR A 149 -7.66 45.90 8.40
C THR A 149 -7.65 47.38 8.65
N ILE A 150 -8.16 47.84 9.78
CA ILE A 150 -8.09 49.23 10.19
C ILE A 150 -7.07 49.34 11.29
N GLU A 151 -5.99 50.04 11.00
CA GLU A 151 -4.92 50.34 11.96
C GLU A 151 -5.02 51.74 12.51
N GLY A 152 -4.74 51.89 13.81
CA GLY A 152 -4.74 53.14 14.53
C GLY A 152 -6.06 53.43 15.26
N ARG A 153 -5.95 54.05 16.46
CA ARG A 153 -7.13 54.45 17.27
C ARG A 153 -7.64 55.83 16.96
N ALA A 154 -6.75 56.79 16.63
CA ALA A 154 -7.10 58.17 16.40
C ALA A 154 -7.10 58.54 14.91
N ASP A 155 -6.21 57.94 14.13
CA ASP A 155 -6.08 58.10 12.68
C ASP A 155 -6.30 56.76 11.98
N ALA A 156 -7.50 56.20 12.12
CA ALA A 156 -7.87 54.91 11.54
C ALA A 156 -7.64 54.91 10.00
N LYS A 157 -6.66 54.13 9.56
CA LYS A 157 -6.36 53.99 8.11
C LYS A 157 -6.65 52.53 7.69
N PRO A 158 -7.34 52.34 6.56
CA PRO A 158 -7.47 51.03 5.98
C PRO A 158 -6.13 50.55 5.41
N VAL A 159 -5.70 49.38 5.83
CA VAL A 159 -4.51 48.68 5.33
C VAL A 159 -4.96 47.47 4.58
N TYR A 160 -4.53 47.32 3.34
CA TYR A 160 -4.80 46.14 2.53
C TYR A 160 -3.79 45.03 2.89
N VAL A 161 -4.34 43.88 3.26
CA VAL A 161 -3.54 42.65 3.49
C VAL A 161 -3.74 41.77 2.27
N GLU A 162 -2.67 41.47 1.58
CA GLU A 162 -2.70 40.64 0.37
C GLU A 162 -3.06 39.18 0.70
N ALA A 163 -3.70 38.52 -0.26
CA ALA A 163 -3.96 37.09 -0.17
C ALA A 163 -2.65 36.32 -0.28
N HIS A 164 -2.49 35.31 0.54
CA HIS A 164 -1.39 34.36 0.47
C HIS A 164 -1.91 32.95 0.22
N GLY A 165 -1.27 32.24 -0.74
CA GLY A 165 -1.50 30.81 -0.93
C GLY A 165 -1.03 30.03 0.30
N GLY A 166 -1.80 29.01 0.67
CA GLY A 166 -1.39 28.06 1.68
C GLY A 166 -0.41 27.01 1.12
N THR A 167 0.30 26.36 2.00
CA THR A 167 1.13 25.18 1.70
C THR A 167 0.61 23.99 2.47
N VAL A 168 0.50 22.85 1.80
CA VAL A 168 0.05 21.58 2.39
C VAL A 168 1.00 20.48 1.93
N VAL A 169 1.32 19.56 2.82
CA VAL A 169 2.09 18.36 2.47
C VAL A 169 1.20 17.45 1.64
N ASP A 170 1.61 17.15 0.42
CA ASP A 170 0.95 16.16 -0.44
C ASP A 170 1.19 14.75 0.12
N ALA A 171 0.16 14.20 0.74
CA ALA A 171 0.24 12.91 1.43
C ALA A 171 0.50 11.75 0.46
N ASP A 172 -0.12 11.77 -0.72
CA ASP A 172 0.02 10.70 -1.71
C ASP A 172 1.40 10.72 -2.35
N ALA A 173 1.89 11.90 -2.72
CA ALA A 173 3.25 12.06 -3.23
C ALA A 173 4.31 11.68 -2.19
N LEU A 174 4.09 12.02 -0.92
CA LEU A 174 4.97 11.64 0.18
C LEU A 174 5.04 10.11 0.32
N ALA A 175 3.89 9.43 0.36
CA ALA A 175 3.84 7.98 0.50
C ALA A 175 4.53 7.27 -0.68
N ALA A 176 4.28 7.73 -1.91
CA ALA A 176 4.91 7.19 -3.10
C ALA A 176 6.44 7.38 -3.10
N ASN A 177 6.92 8.56 -2.70
CA ASN A 177 8.36 8.86 -2.62
C ASN A 177 9.07 8.01 -1.57
N VAL A 178 8.46 7.84 -0.39
CA VAL A 178 9.02 6.98 0.68
C VAL A 178 9.09 5.53 0.22
N LEU A 179 8.03 5.02 -0.41
CA LEU A 179 8.02 3.66 -0.94
C LEU A 179 9.09 3.46 -2.04
N THR A 180 9.24 4.44 -2.93
CA THR A 180 10.27 4.40 -3.98
C THR A 180 11.68 4.46 -3.41
N ALA A 181 11.90 5.19 -2.32
CA ALA A 181 13.21 5.27 -1.68
C ALA A 181 13.60 4.00 -0.92
N ALA A 182 12.61 3.16 -0.59
CA ALA A 182 12.81 1.89 0.11
C ALA A 182 13.10 0.72 -0.84
N THR A 183 12.75 0.84 -2.11
CA THR A 183 12.92 -0.19 -3.16
C THR A 183 14.10 0.10 -4.07
#